data_18a17188f99996c2a9a29bda0c3e1bb5
#
_entry.id   18a17188f99996c2a9a29bda0c3e1bb5
#
_cell.length_a   1.000
_cell.length_b   1.000
_cell.length_c   1.000
_cell.angle_alpha   90.00
_cell.angle_beta   90.00
_cell.angle_gamma   90.00
#
_symmetry.space_group_name_H-M   'P 1'
#
loop_
_entity.id
_entity.type
_entity.pdbx_description
1 polymer ?
#
loop_
_entity_poly.entity_id
_entity_poly.type
_entity_poly.pdbx_seq_one_letter_code
_entity_poly.pdbx_strand_id
1 'polypeptide(L)'
;MATTLKNHHRRVAIISYHIGKAYGLSEERLNNLVIAAALHDIGALTVSERDELIKMDVENPQPHARLGSYMLDSFAPFHEISRILYYHHWSYNRDDQWVVTKGKVPVESYILHVADRIDILQWFTFSSRRNQYFFIANSQRFLLVGY
;
A
#
# COMPACT_ATOMS: atom_id res chain seq x y z
N MET A 1 -21.39 3.56 1.22
CA MET A 1 -19.96 3.82 1.31
C MET A 1 -19.23 3.05 2.42
N ALA A 2 -19.81 2.86 3.61
CA ALA A 2 -19.14 2.14 4.71
C ALA A 2 -18.78 0.66 4.49
N THR A 3 -19.34 0.00 3.49
CA THR A 3 -19.07 -1.44 3.21
C THR A 3 -17.77 -1.70 2.46
N THR A 4 -17.21 -0.72 1.78
CA THR A 4 -16.00 -0.86 0.95
C THR A 4 -14.75 -1.00 1.80
N LEU A 5 -14.64 -0.18 2.84
CA LEU A 5 -13.53 -0.22 3.81
C LEU A 5 -13.60 -1.43 4.73
N LYS A 6 -14.80 -2.03 4.84
CA LYS A 6 -14.96 -3.22 5.66
C LYS A 6 -14.08 -4.35 5.09
N ASN A 7 -13.10 -4.73 5.86
CA ASN A 7 -12.10 -5.75 5.53
C ASN A 7 -11.02 -5.36 4.49
N HIS A 8 -10.92 -4.09 4.07
CA HIS A 8 -9.83 -3.62 3.19
C HIS A 8 -8.46 -4.04 3.75
N HIS A 9 -8.11 -3.60 4.94
CA HIS A 9 -6.82 -3.93 5.58
C HIS A 9 -6.57 -5.43 5.68
N ARG A 10 -7.63 -6.22 5.97
CA ARG A 10 -7.51 -7.68 6.00
C ARG A 10 -7.19 -8.26 4.61
N ARG A 11 -7.83 -7.77 3.55
CA ARG A 11 -7.57 -8.25 2.18
C ARG A 11 -6.17 -7.85 1.74
N VAL A 12 -5.76 -6.59 1.99
CA VAL A 12 -4.40 -6.12 1.71
C VAL A 12 -3.36 -6.98 2.44
N ALA A 13 -3.58 -7.31 3.71
CA ALA A 13 -2.70 -8.19 4.46
C ALA A 13 -2.58 -9.60 3.84
N ILE A 14 -3.70 -10.18 3.39
CA ILE A 14 -3.72 -11.49 2.72
C ILE A 14 -2.96 -11.42 1.38
N ILE A 15 -3.20 -10.40 0.57
CA ILE A 15 -2.53 -10.21 -0.71
C ILE A 15 -1.02 -10.02 -0.49
N SER A 16 -0.64 -9.16 0.47
CA SER A 16 0.75 -8.92 0.85
C SER A 16 1.46 -10.20 1.29
N TYR A 17 0.80 -11.03 2.10
CA TYR A 17 1.32 -12.33 2.51
C TYR A 17 1.66 -13.21 1.32
N HIS A 18 0.72 -13.37 0.37
CA HIS A 18 0.95 -14.22 -0.78
C HIS A 18 2.05 -13.71 -1.70
N ILE A 19 2.11 -12.39 -1.94
CA ILE A 19 3.17 -11.78 -2.74
C ILE A 19 4.52 -11.93 -2.02
N GLY A 20 4.59 -11.61 -0.72
CA GLY A 20 5.81 -11.70 0.07
C GLY A 20 6.34 -13.14 0.16
N LYS A 21 5.45 -14.12 0.30
CA LYS A 21 5.81 -15.54 0.28
C LYS A 21 6.36 -15.97 -1.08
N ALA A 22 5.71 -15.57 -2.17
CA ALA A 22 6.17 -15.85 -3.53
C ALA A 22 7.51 -15.15 -3.85
N TYR A 23 7.74 -13.98 -3.28
CA TYR A 23 9.01 -13.24 -3.39
C TYR A 23 10.16 -13.93 -2.62
N GLY A 24 9.85 -14.80 -1.65
CA GLY A 24 10.82 -15.50 -0.83
C GLY A 24 11.26 -14.76 0.43
N LEU A 25 10.40 -13.91 0.99
CA LEU A 25 10.67 -13.27 2.29
C LEU A 25 10.82 -14.34 3.38
N SER A 26 11.74 -14.10 4.34
CA SER A 26 11.82 -14.89 5.57
C SER A 26 10.53 -14.77 6.39
N GLU A 27 10.29 -15.74 7.29
CA GLU A 27 9.09 -15.74 8.13
C GLU A 27 8.97 -14.45 8.97
N GLU A 28 10.06 -13.97 9.54
CA GLU A 28 10.08 -12.72 10.30
C GLU A 28 9.67 -11.52 9.43
N ARG A 29 10.27 -11.37 8.24
CA ARG A 29 9.96 -10.29 7.30
C ARG A 29 8.52 -10.39 6.80
N LEU A 30 8.04 -11.61 6.58
CA LEU A 30 6.66 -11.85 6.16
C LEU A 30 5.66 -11.44 7.25
N ASN A 31 5.96 -11.75 8.52
CA ASN A 31 5.15 -11.32 9.65
C ASN A 31 5.12 -9.79 9.78
N ASN A 32 6.27 -9.12 9.66
CA ASN A 32 6.35 -7.65 9.66
C ASN A 32 5.52 -7.03 8.53
N LEU A 33 5.60 -7.60 7.31
CA LEU A 33 4.82 -7.15 6.17
C LEU A 33 3.31 -7.30 6.42
N VAL A 34 2.87 -8.43 6.96
CA VAL A 34 1.44 -8.70 7.25
C VAL A 34 0.90 -7.71 8.30
N ILE A 35 1.67 -7.45 9.35
CA ILE A 35 1.30 -6.48 10.38
C ILE A 35 1.27 -5.07 9.78
N ALA A 36 2.28 -4.70 9.00
CA ALA A 36 2.32 -3.43 8.28
C ALA A 36 1.08 -3.25 7.40
N ALA A 37 0.72 -4.28 6.63
CA ALA A 37 -0.44 -4.26 5.75
C ALA A 37 -1.77 -4.14 6.52
N ALA A 38 -1.87 -4.72 7.71
CA ALA A 38 -3.04 -4.58 8.56
C ALA A 38 -3.19 -3.17 9.16
N LEU A 39 -2.10 -2.42 9.28
CA LEU A 39 -2.02 -1.12 9.94
C LEU A 39 -1.69 0.04 8.99
N HIS A 40 -1.59 -0.18 7.67
CA HIS A 40 -0.99 0.78 6.74
C HIS A 40 -1.66 2.15 6.73
N ASP A 41 -2.97 2.22 6.94
CA ASP A 41 -3.75 3.46 6.99
C ASP A 41 -4.01 3.97 8.41
N ILE A 42 -3.29 3.49 9.42
CA ILE A 42 -3.49 3.92 10.81
C ILE A 42 -3.32 5.43 11.00
N GLY A 43 -2.54 6.07 10.13
CA GLY A 43 -2.34 7.50 10.10
C GLY A 43 -3.44 8.31 9.41
N ALA A 44 -4.38 7.66 8.73
CA ALA A 44 -5.57 8.32 8.18
C ALA A 44 -6.64 8.45 9.27
N LEU A 45 -6.63 9.58 9.96
CA LEU A 45 -7.41 9.77 11.19
C LEU A 45 -8.89 10.07 10.94
N THR A 46 -9.23 10.62 9.77
CA THR A 46 -10.61 10.98 9.43
C THR A 46 -11.21 10.06 8.37
N VAL A 47 -12.55 9.97 8.36
CA VAL A 47 -13.27 9.22 7.33
C VAL A 47 -13.05 9.85 5.95
N SER A 48 -12.95 11.19 5.88
CA SER A 48 -12.66 11.91 4.63
C SER A 48 -11.32 11.52 4.04
N GLU A 49 -10.26 11.51 4.84
CA GLU A 49 -8.93 11.08 4.39
C GLU A 49 -8.94 9.64 3.86
N ARG A 50 -9.62 8.73 4.54
CA ARG A 50 -9.75 7.34 4.09
C ARG A 50 -10.54 7.22 2.79
N ASP A 51 -11.62 7.99 2.63
CA ASP A 51 -12.41 8.02 1.40
C ASP A 51 -11.62 8.58 0.21
N GLU A 52 -10.72 9.54 0.43
CA GLU A 52 -9.82 10.09 -0.59
C GLU A 52 -8.76 9.07 -1.02
N LEU A 53 -8.16 8.35 -0.09
CA LEU A 53 -7.18 7.30 -0.39
C LEU A 53 -7.75 6.22 -1.32
N ILE A 54 -9.02 5.86 -1.13
CA ILE A 54 -9.71 4.86 -1.97
C ILE A 54 -9.97 5.40 -3.38
N LYS A 55 -10.22 6.69 -3.54
CA LYS A 55 -10.50 7.28 -4.86
C LYS A 55 -9.27 7.35 -5.76
N MET A 56 -8.08 7.03 -5.27
CA MET A 56 -6.80 7.19 -5.99
C MET A 56 -6.51 8.63 -6.45
N ASP A 57 -7.25 9.61 -5.92
CA ASP A 57 -7.21 11.02 -6.31
C ASP A 57 -6.35 11.87 -5.37
N VAL A 58 -5.56 11.21 -4.52
CA VAL A 58 -4.73 11.94 -3.54
C VAL A 58 -3.48 12.45 -4.24
N GLU A 59 -3.39 13.76 -4.40
CA GLU A 59 -2.20 14.41 -4.94
C GLU A 59 -0.93 14.12 -4.11
N ASN A 60 -1.09 13.85 -2.81
CA ASN A 60 0.03 13.52 -1.92
C ASN A 60 -0.38 12.54 -0.81
N PRO A 61 -0.25 11.22 -1.02
CA PRO A 61 -0.60 10.21 -0.01
C PRO A 61 0.42 10.09 1.13
N GLN A 62 1.51 10.83 1.12
CA GLN A 62 2.59 10.74 2.09
C GLN A 62 2.23 11.15 3.53
N PRO A 63 1.32 12.11 3.81
CA PRO A 63 1.08 12.54 5.19
C PRO A 63 0.60 11.42 6.12
N HIS A 64 -0.37 10.59 5.71
CA HIS A 64 -0.86 9.51 6.56
C HIS A 64 0.16 8.37 6.73
N ALA A 65 0.94 8.07 5.69
CA ALA A 65 2.02 7.10 5.76
C ALA A 65 3.08 7.49 6.81
N ARG A 66 3.47 8.77 6.80
CA ARG A 66 4.41 9.31 7.79
C ARG A 66 3.83 9.33 9.18
N LEU A 67 2.58 9.78 9.33
CA LEU A 67 1.93 9.82 10.63
C LEU A 67 1.78 8.42 11.23
N GLY A 68 1.30 7.45 10.44
CA GLY A 68 1.20 6.05 10.86
C GLY A 68 2.56 5.46 11.25
N SER A 69 3.61 5.77 10.48
CA SER A 69 4.97 5.37 10.80
C SER A 69 5.41 5.94 12.16
N TYR A 70 5.28 7.25 12.39
CA TYR A 70 5.67 7.86 13.68
C TYR A 70 4.90 7.31 14.88
N MET A 71 3.60 7.00 14.69
CA MET A 71 2.79 6.38 15.75
C MET A 71 3.33 5.01 16.17
N LEU A 72 3.81 4.22 15.22
CA LEU A 72 4.34 2.87 15.48
C LEU A 72 5.80 2.91 15.93
N ASP A 73 6.59 3.88 15.49
CA ASP A 73 8.02 3.97 15.79
C ASP A 73 8.31 4.23 17.28
N SER A 74 7.32 4.75 18.01
CA SER A 74 7.41 4.92 19.47
C SER A 74 7.51 3.61 20.26
N PHE A 75 7.20 2.47 19.62
CA PHE A 75 7.24 1.15 20.23
C PHE A 75 8.29 0.28 19.54
N ALA A 76 9.41 0.03 20.21
CA ALA A 76 10.60 -0.63 19.64
C ALA A 76 10.32 -1.92 18.82
N PRO A 77 9.41 -2.84 19.22
CA PRO A 77 9.08 -4.00 18.42
C PRO A 77 8.49 -3.67 17.04
N PHE A 78 8.05 -2.43 16.80
CA PHE A 78 7.42 -2.01 15.55
C PHE A 78 8.33 -1.16 14.65
N HIS A 79 9.62 -0.98 14.97
CA HIS A 79 10.53 -0.18 14.16
C HIS A 79 10.60 -0.62 12.68
N GLU A 80 10.71 -1.92 12.42
CA GLU A 80 10.74 -2.41 11.03
C GLU A 80 9.37 -2.24 10.34
N ILE A 81 8.28 -2.41 11.08
CA ILE A 81 6.92 -2.18 10.60
C ILE A 81 6.71 -0.69 10.29
N SER A 82 7.18 0.19 11.17
CA SER A 82 7.19 1.64 10.98
C SER A 82 7.89 2.04 9.68
N ARG A 83 9.08 1.47 9.41
CA ARG A 83 9.81 1.70 8.17
C ARG A 83 9.04 1.25 6.93
N ILE A 84 8.37 0.10 6.99
CA ILE A 84 7.53 -0.39 5.89
C ILE A 84 6.40 0.61 5.62
N LEU A 85 5.73 1.09 6.67
CA LEU A 85 4.66 2.08 6.54
C LEU A 85 5.15 3.41 5.98
N TYR A 86 6.30 3.89 6.42
CA TYR A 86 6.83 5.18 5.98
C TYR A 86 6.95 5.27 4.45
N TYR A 87 7.31 4.15 3.81
CA TYR A 87 7.59 4.07 2.37
C TYR A 87 6.48 3.41 1.55
N HIS A 88 5.34 3.02 2.12
CA HIS A 88 4.35 2.21 1.38
C HIS A 88 3.66 2.95 0.23
N HIS A 89 3.73 4.28 0.17
CA HIS A 89 3.32 5.07 -1.00
C HIS A 89 4.48 5.52 -1.88
N TRP A 90 5.68 5.06 -1.58
CA TRP A 90 6.83 5.35 -2.44
C TRP A 90 6.71 4.52 -3.71
N SER A 91 6.47 5.16 -4.85
CA SER A 91 6.46 4.46 -6.13
C SER A 91 7.89 4.10 -6.56
N TYR A 92 8.04 2.90 -7.11
CA TYR A 92 9.29 2.51 -7.75
C TYR A 92 9.42 3.32 -9.04
N ASN A 93 10.29 4.34 -9.02
CA ASN A 93 10.65 5.10 -10.21
C ASN A 93 12.12 4.81 -10.55
N ARG A 94 12.44 4.75 -11.86
CA ARG A 94 13.82 4.55 -12.33
C ARG A 94 14.78 5.58 -11.75
N ASP A 95 14.33 6.80 -11.56
CA ASP A 95 15.14 7.90 -11.04
C ASP A 95 15.46 7.75 -9.55
N ASP A 96 14.70 6.92 -8.82
CA ASP A 96 14.90 6.61 -7.40
C ASP A 96 15.69 5.31 -7.17
N GLN A 97 16.21 4.67 -8.22
CA GLN A 97 16.99 3.43 -8.11
C GLN A 97 18.13 3.52 -7.08
N TRP A 98 18.75 4.67 -6.97
CA TRP A 98 19.81 4.88 -5.99
C TRP A 98 19.33 4.81 -4.53
N VAL A 99 18.06 5.16 -4.27
CA VAL A 99 17.45 5.07 -2.94
C VAL A 99 17.17 3.61 -2.59
N VAL A 100 16.73 2.83 -3.57
CA VAL A 100 16.47 1.40 -3.45
C VAL A 100 17.77 0.61 -3.28
N THR A 101 18.77 0.90 -4.13
CA THR A 101 20.06 0.18 -4.13
C THR A 101 20.86 0.42 -2.85
N LYS A 102 20.63 1.52 -2.14
CA LYS A 102 21.23 1.77 -0.82
C LYS A 102 20.47 1.11 0.33
N GLY A 103 19.46 0.27 0.05
CA GLY A 103 18.69 -0.44 1.07
C GLY A 103 17.83 0.50 1.96
N LYS A 104 17.55 1.72 1.50
CA LYS A 104 16.77 2.69 2.28
C LYS A 104 15.29 2.35 2.29
N VAL A 105 14.76 1.83 1.18
CA VAL A 105 13.35 1.46 1.04
C VAL A 105 13.21 -0.06 1.18
N PRO A 106 12.46 -0.55 2.17
CA PRO A 106 12.18 -1.98 2.29
C PRO A 106 11.40 -2.49 1.08
N VAL A 107 11.74 -3.68 0.57
CA VAL A 107 10.94 -4.31 -0.50
C VAL A 107 9.51 -4.60 -0.06
N GLU A 108 9.29 -4.80 1.21
CA GLU A 108 7.97 -4.95 1.84
C GLU A 108 7.08 -3.75 1.57
N SER A 109 7.63 -2.54 1.53
CA SER A 109 6.87 -1.32 1.22
C SER A 109 6.31 -1.35 -0.20
N TYR A 110 7.08 -1.85 -1.18
CA TYR A 110 6.59 -2.03 -2.54
C TYR A 110 5.56 -3.15 -2.66
N ILE A 111 5.76 -4.25 -1.93
CA ILE A 111 4.78 -5.34 -1.88
C ILE A 111 3.47 -4.84 -1.30
N LEU A 112 3.52 -4.09 -0.20
CA LEU A 112 2.36 -3.48 0.42
C LEU A 112 1.66 -2.50 -0.52
N HIS A 113 2.43 -1.62 -1.20
CA HIS A 113 1.89 -0.70 -2.20
C HIS A 113 1.11 -1.43 -3.29
N VAL A 114 1.70 -2.47 -3.87
CA VAL A 114 1.06 -3.26 -4.92
C VAL A 114 -0.19 -3.97 -4.40
N ALA A 115 -0.14 -4.55 -3.20
CA ALA A 115 -1.25 -5.25 -2.58
C ALA A 115 -2.44 -4.31 -2.32
N ASP A 116 -2.17 -3.11 -1.82
CA ASP A 116 -3.17 -2.06 -1.61
C ASP A 116 -3.85 -1.68 -2.94
N ARG A 117 -3.06 -1.41 -3.98
CA ARG A 117 -3.60 -1.09 -5.32
C ARG A 117 -4.42 -2.22 -5.92
N ILE A 118 -4.01 -3.46 -5.77
CA ILE A 118 -4.78 -4.63 -6.24
C ILE A 118 -6.15 -4.67 -5.55
N ASP A 119 -6.22 -4.48 -4.24
CA ASP A 119 -7.49 -4.51 -3.51
C ASP A 119 -8.44 -3.39 -3.94
N ILE A 120 -7.93 -2.18 -4.07
CA ILE A 120 -8.71 -1.03 -4.54
C ILE A 120 -9.23 -1.28 -5.97
N LEU A 121 -8.37 -1.75 -6.89
CA LEU A 121 -8.74 -2.03 -8.28
C LEU A 121 -9.80 -3.14 -8.39
N GLN A 122 -9.67 -4.21 -7.62
CA GLN A 122 -10.69 -5.28 -7.57
C GLN A 122 -12.05 -4.73 -7.16
N TRP A 123 -12.07 -3.87 -6.14
CA TRP A 123 -13.31 -3.28 -5.67
C TRP A 123 -14.00 -2.43 -6.75
N PHE A 124 -13.24 -1.58 -7.46
CA PHE A 124 -13.77 -0.78 -8.58
C PHE A 124 -14.33 -1.66 -9.70
N THR A 125 -13.66 -2.77 -10.02
CA THR A 125 -14.09 -3.71 -11.07
C THR A 125 -15.40 -4.40 -10.72
N PHE A 126 -15.57 -4.82 -9.46
CA PHE A 126 -16.78 -5.51 -9.01
C PHE A 126 -17.94 -4.56 -8.68
N SER A 127 -17.64 -3.33 -8.24
CA SER A 127 -18.64 -2.34 -7.85
C SER A 127 -19.24 -1.59 -9.03
N SER A 128 -18.53 -1.47 -10.13
CA SER A 128 -18.98 -0.71 -11.31
C SER A 128 -19.16 -1.58 -12.55
N ARG A 129 -20.20 -2.40 -12.58
CA ARG A 129 -20.75 -2.89 -13.87
C ARG A 129 -21.17 -1.75 -14.82
N ARG A 130 -21.03 -0.49 -14.42
CA ARG A 130 -21.37 0.70 -15.22
C ARG A 130 -20.18 1.52 -15.72
N ASN A 131 -18.92 1.27 -15.31
CA ASN A 131 -17.78 2.11 -15.71
C ASN A 131 -16.58 1.31 -16.20
N GLN A 132 -16.80 0.36 -17.13
CA GLN A 132 -15.75 -0.38 -17.81
C GLN A 132 -14.71 0.53 -18.51
N TYR A 133 -15.12 1.72 -18.92
CA TYR A 133 -14.25 2.68 -19.62
C TYR A 133 -13.27 3.43 -18.70
N PHE A 134 -13.60 3.63 -17.45
CA PHE A 134 -12.71 4.31 -16.50
C PHE A 134 -11.50 3.45 -16.12
N PHE A 135 -11.70 2.13 -16.08
CA PHE A 135 -10.66 1.16 -15.76
C PHE A 135 -9.56 1.11 -16.84
N ILE A 136 -9.95 1.11 -18.12
CA ILE A 136 -8.99 1.03 -19.23
C ILE A 136 -8.10 2.26 -19.30
N ALA A 137 -8.64 3.45 -19.05
CA ALA A 137 -7.89 4.70 -19.11
C ALA A 137 -6.82 4.82 -17.99
N ASN A 138 -7.11 4.28 -16.80
CA ASN A 138 -6.17 4.33 -15.67
C ASN A 138 -5.18 3.16 -15.63
N SER A 139 -5.56 1.97 -16.13
CA SER A 139 -4.64 0.84 -16.23
C SER A 139 -3.52 1.08 -17.23
N GLN A 140 -3.77 1.85 -18.29
CA GLN A 140 -2.71 2.22 -19.24
C GLN A 140 -1.64 3.15 -18.62
N ARG A 141 -2.01 3.98 -17.65
CA ARG A 141 -1.03 4.78 -16.90
C ARG A 141 -0.09 3.93 -16.02
N PHE A 142 -0.55 2.77 -15.56
CA PHE A 142 0.27 1.85 -14.76
C PHE A 142 1.19 0.96 -15.59
N LEU A 143 0.79 0.62 -16.83
CA LEU A 143 1.58 -0.24 -17.72
C LEU A 143 2.69 0.53 -18.48
N LEU A 144 2.58 1.86 -18.59
CA LEU A 144 3.57 2.69 -19.30
C LEU A 144 4.75 3.14 -18.41
N VAL A 145 4.76 2.81 -17.12
CA VAL A 145 5.87 3.11 -16.19
C VAL A 145 6.81 1.91 -16.01
N GLY A 146 6.64 0.83 -16.77
CA GLY A 146 7.33 -0.46 -16.62
C GLY A 146 8.28 -0.86 -17.76
N TYR A 147 8.80 0.09 -18.57
CA TYR A 147 9.90 -0.20 -19.52
C TYR A 147 10.96 0.88 -19.48
#